data_313a57f2ccd202b51d3aebe1871ecf11
#
_entry.id   313a57f2ccd202b51d3aebe1871ecf11
#
_cell.length_a   1.000
_cell.length_b   1.000
_cell.length_c   1.000
_cell.angle_alpha   90.00
_cell.angle_beta   90.00
_cell.angle_gamma   90.00
#
_symmetry.space_group_name_H-M   'P 1'
#
loop_
_entity.id
_entity.type
_entity.pdbx_description
1 polymer ?
#
loop_
_entity_poly.entity_id
_entity_poly.type
_entity_poly.pdbx_seq_one_letter_code
_entity_poly.pdbx_strand_id
1 'polypeptide(L)'
;MANAKPYYTTDQLVESVKRRISYPLSQNTFQYSDIVAFLNEELQLSAVPAVKMEHEEYFVYKKTTALVDGISRYEIPDRAIGMALRDVKYSDLYGNFYDMTRIAPDDKAFFQQSNGSNQTIAKYYLEGNELVLTPQVLSGATGLLNFFIFLRPNSLVRDDRACTIRNFQKEFTVSNTNLQVGDQLIIYTGVQSPTPVSNIFTAVAGVPSANEFQIGATDLITASNLAISINTAAITNITATDTSTISPAVGKVKVSYKDISVDFGVLKGTGNTNPEGITYDQDNTYINFDQLPTSYTDPETDITTPLYDPNGTSYVDFLQTNPGHRTYTYDVKLLSINGTVGVFATDDLKTYQNNSSGGQLTFYNIKIGDYICLQNECIIPQIPPELHNALAERAASRVLMAIGDMQGYQVSQAKIAEMNKMQETLIGSRIESSVPKVFNRYSLLRLGKSRFRRRY
;
A
#
# COMPACT_ATOMS: atom_id res chain seq x y z
N MET A 1 -19.49 -22.89 6.59
CA MET A 1 -18.09 -23.34 6.43
C MET A 1 -17.26 -22.09 6.26
N ALA A 2 -16.28 -21.85 7.15
CA ALA A 2 -15.32 -20.77 6.93
C ALA A 2 -14.58 -21.09 5.63
N ASN A 3 -14.60 -20.18 4.66
CA ASN A 3 -13.82 -20.32 3.45
C ASN A 3 -12.35 -20.48 3.86
N ALA A 4 -11.78 -21.66 3.63
CA ALA A 4 -10.36 -21.87 3.87
C ALA A 4 -9.60 -20.84 3.07
N LYS A 5 -8.77 -20.02 3.74
CA LYS A 5 -7.93 -19.04 3.07
C LYS A 5 -6.98 -19.79 2.14
N PRO A 6 -6.83 -19.40 0.88
CA PRO A 6 -6.02 -20.15 -0.10
C PRO A 6 -4.49 -19.99 0.13
N TYR A 7 -4.06 -19.42 1.24
CA TYR A 7 -2.68 -19.10 1.55
C TYR A 7 -2.29 -19.58 2.94
N TYR A 8 -1.00 -19.78 3.15
CA TYR A 8 -0.43 -20.10 4.45
C TYR A 8 0.14 -18.83 5.08
N THR A 9 -0.14 -18.63 6.37
CA THR A 9 0.58 -17.67 7.20
C THR A 9 1.94 -18.24 7.62
N THR A 10 2.80 -17.42 8.18
CA THR A 10 4.13 -17.85 8.64
C THR A 10 4.03 -18.96 9.68
N ASP A 11 3.12 -18.86 10.66
CA ASP A 11 2.90 -19.90 11.67
C ASP A 11 2.46 -21.22 11.03
N GLN A 12 1.56 -21.16 10.03
CA GLN A 12 1.11 -22.34 9.31
C GLN A 12 2.23 -22.98 8.47
N LEU A 13 3.11 -22.15 7.90
CA LEU A 13 4.29 -22.64 7.18
C LEU A 13 5.28 -23.33 8.11
N VAL A 14 5.58 -22.75 9.27
CA VAL A 14 6.44 -23.35 10.28
C VAL A 14 5.87 -24.69 10.74
N GLU A 15 4.58 -24.76 11.05
CA GLU A 15 3.88 -26.01 11.37
C GLU A 15 3.99 -27.03 10.21
N SER A 16 3.84 -26.57 8.98
CA SER A 16 3.97 -27.42 7.80
C SER A 16 5.40 -27.99 7.65
N VAL A 17 6.43 -27.18 7.91
CA VAL A 17 7.83 -27.61 7.93
C VAL A 17 8.05 -28.65 9.05
N LYS A 18 7.60 -28.38 10.29
CA LYS A 18 7.72 -29.30 11.43
C LYS A 18 7.09 -30.67 11.12
N ARG A 19 5.93 -30.70 10.47
CA ARG A 19 5.26 -31.94 10.08
C ARG A 19 6.04 -32.73 9.02
N ARG A 20 6.67 -32.05 8.07
CA ARG A 20 7.45 -32.71 7.00
C ARG A 20 8.72 -33.37 7.49
N ILE A 21 9.36 -32.77 8.48
CA ILE A 21 10.57 -33.32 9.09
C ILE A 21 10.28 -34.33 10.20
N SER A 22 8.98 -34.65 10.44
CA SER A 22 8.54 -35.51 11.56
C SER A 22 9.12 -35.09 12.92
N TYR A 23 9.19 -33.78 13.15
CA TYR A 23 9.81 -33.18 14.31
C TYR A 23 9.03 -33.54 15.60
N PRO A 24 9.62 -34.28 16.53
CA PRO A 24 8.95 -34.56 17.80
C PRO A 24 8.75 -33.26 18.59
N LEU A 25 7.55 -33.03 19.13
CA LEU A 25 7.20 -31.87 19.96
C LEU A 25 8.15 -31.62 21.15
N SER A 26 8.92 -32.64 21.53
CA SER A 26 9.87 -32.58 22.63
C SER A 26 11.29 -32.18 22.27
N GLN A 27 11.59 -32.00 20.97
CA GLN A 27 12.92 -31.59 20.53
C GLN A 27 12.97 -30.08 20.32
N ASN A 28 13.83 -29.39 21.06
CA ASN A 28 14.10 -27.95 20.90
C ASN A 28 15.37 -27.67 20.10
N THR A 29 15.76 -28.57 19.18
CA THR A 29 17.00 -28.41 18.41
C THR A 29 16.92 -27.23 17.45
N PHE A 30 15.73 -26.95 16.91
CA PHE A 30 15.46 -25.77 16.09
C PHE A 30 14.32 -24.98 16.72
N GLN A 31 14.58 -23.73 16.96
CA GLN A 31 13.57 -22.78 17.43
C GLN A 31 12.68 -22.34 16.27
N TYR A 32 11.58 -21.69 16.57
CA TYR A 32 10.69 -21.11 15.57
C TYR A 32 11.42 -20.11 14.66
N SER A 33 12.25 -19.27 15.26
CA SER A 33 13.10 -18.28 14.59
C SER A 33 14.05 -18.90 13.56
N ASP A 34 14.63 -20.08 13.85
CA ASP A 34 15.51 -20.78 12.93
C ASP A 34 14.75 -21.25 11.67
N ILE A 35 13.55 -21.79 11.87
CA ILE A 35 12.71 -22.24 10.74
C ILE A 35 12.25 -21.05 9.90
N VAL A 36 11.90 -19.93 10.53
CA VAL A 36 11.55 -18.69 9.82
C VAL A 36 12.75 -18.15 9.03
N ALA A 37 13.96 -18.22 9.59
CA ALA A 37 15.17 -17.84 8.87
C ALA A 37 15.37 -18.70 7.60
N PHE A 38 15.21 -20.03 7.67
CA PHE A 38 15.26 -20.90 6.51
C PHE A 38 14.15 -20.61 5.49
N LEU A 39 12.93 -20.29 5.96
CA LEU A 39 11.84 -19.87 5.07
C LEU A 39 12.18 -18.57 4.34
N ASN A 40 12.76 -17.59 5.02
CA ASN A 40 13.19 -16.33 4.42
C ASN A 40 14.35 -16.51 3.42
N GLU A 41 15.33 -17.37 3.74
CA GLU A 41 16.39 -17.70 2.81
C GLU A 41 15.84 -18.34 1.53
N GLU A 42 14.98 -19.35 1.64
CA GLU A 42 14.39 -20.03 0.49
C GLU A 42 13.43 -19.12 -0.29
N LEU A 43 12.73 -18.22 0.40
CA LEU A 43 11.89 -17.21 -0.24
C LEU A 43 12.73 -16.33 -1.18
N GLN A 44 13.87 -15.82 -0.70
CA GLN A 44 14.71 -14.89 -1.46
C GLN A 44 15.59 -15.58 -2.49
N LEU A 45 16.16 -16.74 -2.17
CA LEU A 45 17.13 -17.41 -3.04
C LEU A 45 16.48 -18.31 -4.09
N SER A 46 15.31 -18.85 -3.80
CA SER A 46 14.67 -19.85 -4.66
C SER A 46 13.33 -19.41 -5.22
N ALA A 47 12.39 -19.02 -4.36
CA ALA A 47 11.01 -18.75 -4.79
C ALA A 47 10.88 -17.44 -5.59
N VAL A 48 11.51 -16.37 -5.15
CA VAL A 48 11.46 -15.07 -5.83
C VAL A 48 12.10 -15.13 -7.23
N PRO A 49 13.32 -15.67 -7.41
CA PRO A 49 13.89 -15.85 -8.74
C PRO A 49 13.03 -16.71 -9.66
N ALA A 50 12.47 -17.82 -9.17
CA ALA A 50 11.60 -18.69 -9.96
C ALA A 50 10.34 -17.94 -10.45
N VAL A 51 9.65 -17.23 -9.56
CA VAL A 51 8.47 -16.42 -9.96
C VAL A 51 8.87 -15.32 -10.95
N LYS A 52 10.01 -14.66 -10.74
CA LYS A 52 10.48 -13.59 -11.63
C LYS A 52 10.83 -14.12 -13.05
N MET A 53 11.34 -15.32 -13.14
CA MET A 53 11.65 -15.95 -14.44
C MET A 53 10.39 -16.27 -15.24
N GLU A 54 9.35 -16.78 -14.60
CA GLU A 54 8.09 -17.15 -15.25
C GLU A 54 7.12 -15.97 -15.40
N HIS A 55 7.10 -15.08 -14.41
CA HIS A 55 6.26 -13.90 -14.34
C HIS A 55 7.04 -12.67 -13.92
N GLU A 56 7.76 -12.08 -14.87
CA GLU A 56 8.51 -10.85 -14.61
C GLU A 56 7.64 -9.75 -13.98
N GLU A 57 6.39 -9.67 -14.41
CA GLU A 57 5.45 -8.62 -13.97
C GLU A 57 4.92 -8.82 -12.54
N TYR A 58 5.11 -10.01 -11.94
CA TYR A 58 4.57 -10.30 -10.62
C TYR A 58 5.11 -9.37 -9.54
N PHE A 59 6.38 -9.03 -9.58
CA PHE A 59 7.04 -8.15 -8.62
C PHE A 59 7.15 -6.69 -9.08
N VAL A 60 6.58 -6.34 -10.23
CA VAL A 60 6.66 -4.96 -10.70
C VAL A 60 5.81 -4.05 -9.83
N TYR A 61 6.45 -3.05 -9.27
CA TYR A 61 5.83 -2.01 -8.48
C TYR A 61 6.17 -0.63 -9.06
N LYS A 62 5.19 0.27 -9.02
CA LYS A 62 5.37 1.65 -9.45
C LYS A 62 5.49 2.56 -8.22
N LYS A 63 6.65 3.16 -8.01
CA LYS A 63 6.83 4.26 -7.05
C LYS A 63 6.82 5.58 -7.81
N THR A 64 6.01 6.50 -7.32
CA THR A 64 5.87 7.84 -7.91
C THR A 64 6.53 8.86 -7.01
N THR A 65 7.35 9.74 -7.58
CA THR A 65 8.02 10.82 -6.86
C THR A 65 7.78 12.13 -7.60
N ALA A 66 7.43 13.19 -6.89
CA ALA A 66 7.26 14.51 -7.50
C ALA A 66 8.59 15.04 -8.02
N LEU A 67 8.57 15.65 -9.21
CA LEU A 67 9.70 16.42 -9.71
C LEU A 67 9.81 17.72 -8.91
N VAL A 68 11.00 18.02 -8.45
CA VAL A 68 11.30 19.23 -7.68
C VAL A 68 12.27 20.10 -8.48
N ASP A 69 11.97 21.39 -8.55
CA ASP A 69 12.81 22.37 -9.21
C ASP A 69 14.25 22.34 -8.70
N GLY A 70 15.19 22.34 -9.64
CA GLY A 70 16.61 22.34 -9.33
C GLY A 70 17.17 20.99 -8.87
N ILE A 71 16.33 20.01 -8.61
CA ILE A 71 16.76 18.67 -8.23
C ILE A 71 16.85 17.78 -9.47
N SER A 72 18.03 17.27 -9.74
CA SER A 72 18.28 16.33 -10.85
C SER A 72 18.56 14.90 -10.37
N ARG A 73 18.77 14.68 -9.08
CA ARG A 73 19.12 13.40 -8.49
C ARG A 73 17.97 12.85 -7.66
N TYR A 74 17.61 11.62 -7.92
CA TYR A 74 16.52 10.91 -7.24
C TYR A 74 17.00 9.53 -6.83
N GLU A 75 16.83 9.20 -5.57
CA GLU A 75 17.22 7.88 -5.05
C GLU A 75 16.35 6.77 -5.64
N ILE A 76 17.01 5.68 -6.03
CA ILE A 76 16.33 4.45 -6.40
C ILE A 76 15.77 3.84 -5.10
N PRO A 77 14.48 3.44 -5.07
CA PRO A 77 13.91 2.86 -3.87
C PRO A 77 14.71 1.65 -3.37
N ASP A 78 15.07 1.63 -2.09
CA ASP A 78 15.85 0.55 -1.45
C ASP A 78 15.19 -0.83 -1.57
N ARG A 79 13.87 -0.84 -1.74
CA ARG A 79 13.08 -2.05 -1.96
C ARG A 79 13.23 -2.65 -3.36
N ALA A 80 13.95 -2.00 -4.26
CA ALA A 80 14.24 -2.57 -5.56
C ALA A 80 15.21 -3.75 -5.42
N ILE A 81 14.86 -4.90 -5.99
CA ILE A 81 15.75 -6.08 -6.02
C ILE A 81 17.02 -5.71 -6.80
N GLY A 82 18.17 -5.72 -6.11
CA GLY A 82 19.46 -5.38 -6.71
C GLY A 82 19.55 -3.95 -7.23
N MET A 83 18.75 -3.02 -6.69
CA MET A 83 18.65 -1.63 -7.17
C MET A 83 18.31 -1.53 -8.67
N ALA A 84 17.68 -2.58 -9.22
CA ALA A 84 17.35 -2.64 -10.64
C ALA A 84 16.05 -1.90 -10.94
N LEU A 85 16.13 -0.99 -11.89
CA LEU A 85 14.96 -0.35 -12.49
C LEU A 85 14.54 -1.15 -13.73
N ARG A 86 13.25 -1.48 -13.81
CA ARG A 86 12.67 -2.05 -15.04
C ARG A 86 12.48 -0.96 -16.08
N ASP A 87 11.87 0.16 -15.65
CA ASP A 87 11.55 1.28 -16.52
C ASP A 87 11.41 2.57 -15.71
N VAL A 88 11.58 3.70 -16.37
CA VAL A 88 11.38 5.03 -15.79
C VAL A 88 10.54 5.85 -16.75
N LYS A 89 9.45 6.42 -16.22
CA LYS A 89 8.55 7.26 -17.02
C LYS A 89 8.31 8.58 -16.33
N TYR A 90 8.23 9.61 -17.13
CA TYR A 90 7.74 10.90 -16.69
C TYR A 90 6.22 10.97 -16.93
N SER A 91 5.46 11.52 -16.02
CA SER A 91 4.06 11.88 -16.25
C SER A 91 3.86 13.36 -16.02
N ASP A 92 3.15 14.00 -16.95
CA ASP A 92 2.75 15.40 -16.82
C ASP A 92 1.56 15.56 -15.85
N LEU A 93 1.14 16.80 -15.62
CA LEU A 93 -0.03 17.11 -14.78
C LEU A 93 -1.35 16.57 -15.36
N TYR A 94 -1.40 16.30 -16.65
CA TYR A 94 -2.57 15.74 -17.33
C TYR A 94 -2.59 14.22 -17.30
N GLY A 95 -1.53 13.59 -16.76
CA GLY A 95 -1.42 12.14 -16.63
C GLY A 95 -0.91 11.42 -17.87
N ASN A 96 -0.41 12.14 -18.87
CA ASN A 96 0.24 11.51 -20.00
C ASN A 96 1.59 10.94 -19.57
N PHE A 97 1.89 9.70 -19.96
CA PHE A 97 3.14 9.03 -19.70
C PHE A 97 4.09 9.19 -20.89
N TYR A 98 5.32 9.59 -20.56
CA TYR A 98 6.42 9.72 -21.52
C TYR A 98 7.55 8.79 -21.11
N ASP A 99 7.99 7.95 -22.04
CA ASP A 99 9.14 7.07 -21.81
C ASP A 99 10.42 7.90 -21.72
N MET A 100 11.21 7.67 -20.69
CA MET A 100 12.49 8.32 -20.50
C MET A 100 13.62 7.44 -21.06
N THR A 101 14.51 8.04 -21.84
CA THR A 101 15.62 7.30 -22.45
C THR A 101 16.81 7.28 -21.51
N ARG A 102 17.29 6.07 -21.20
CA ARG A 102 18.58 5.90 -20.50
C ARG A 102 19.73 6.23 -21.43
N ILE A 103 20.68 7.01 -20.94
CA ILE A 103 21.93 7.33 -21.64
C ILE A 103 23.14 6.78 -20.86
N ALA A 104 24.28 6.66 -21.54
CA ALA A 104 25.53 6.35 -20.85
C ALA A 104 26.02 7.61 -20.09
N PRO A 105 26.68 7.46 -18.92
CA PRO A 105 27.22 8.60 -18.19
C PRO A 105 28.21 9.45 -19.01
N ASP A 106 28.93 8.83 -19.92
CA ASP A 106 29.92 9.50 -20.81
C ASP A 106 29.23 10.44 -21.82
N ASP A 107 28.00 10.15 -22.20
CA ASP A 107 27.22 10.98 -23.14
C ASP A 107 26.60 12.22 -22.48
N LYS A 108 26.73 12.38 -21.18
CA LYS A 108 26.17 13.49 -20.39
C LYS A 108 26.49 14.86 -20.99
N ALA A 109 27.76 15.09 -21.34
CA ALA A 109 28.22 16.38 -21.87
C ALA A 109 27.51 16.76 -23.18
N PHE A 110 27.21 15.78 -24.03
CA PHE A 110 26.50 16.02 -25.29
C PHE A 110 25.06 16.47 -25.07
N PHE A 111 24.36 15.89 -24.09
CA PHE A 111 22.97 16.23 -23.79
C PHE A 111 22.81 17.47 -22.91
N GLN A 112 23.83 17.86 -22.15
CA GLN A 112 23.82 19.13 -21.40
C GLN A 112 23.94 20.35 -22.29
N GLN A 113 24.57 20.24 -23.44
CA GLN A 113 24.75 21.36 -24.37
C GLN A 113 23.50 21.68 -25.21
N SER A 114 22.53 20.78 -25.28
CA SER A 114 21.31 21.01 -26.06
C SER A 114 20.26 21.80 -25.25
N ASN A 115 20.62 22.98 -24.77
CA ASN A 115 19.72 23.93 -24.09
C ASN A 115 18.69 24.58 -25.02
N GLY A 116 18.20 23.86 -26.01
CA GLY A 116 17.08 24.30 -26.81
C GLY A 116 15.78 24.25 -26.01
N SER A 117 15.08 25.37 -25.94
CA SER A 117 13.86 25.65 -25.20
C SER A 117 12.66 24.71 -25.43
N ASN A 118 12.85 23.56 -26.09
CA ASN A 118 11.80 22.61 -26.47
C ASN A 118 12.07 21.15 -26.05
N GLN A 119 13.01 20.89 -25.14
CA GLN A 119 13.18 19.52 -24.64
C GLN A 119 12.19 19.23 -23.51
N THR A 120 11.05 18.74 -23.88
CA THR A 120 9.96 18.35 -22.97
C THR A 120 10.24 17.04 -22.24
N ILE A 121 11.25 16.25 -22.63
CA ILE A 121 11.52 14.91 -22.08
C ILE A 121 12.97 14.87 -21.63
N ALA A 122 13.18 14.76 -20.33
CA ALA A 122 14.49 14.51 -19.74
C ALA A 122 14.98 13.08 -20.09
N LYS A 123 16.28 12.95 -20.27
CA LYS A 123 16.96 11.64 -20.30
C LYS A 123 17.54 11.38 -18.93
N TYR A 124 17.93 10.16 -18.67
CA TYR A 124 18.54 9.84 -17.39
C TYR A 124 19.72 8.87 -17.53
N TYR A 125 20.59 8.91 -16.56
CA TYR A 125 21.62 7.90 -16.34
C TYR A 125 21.64 7.47 -14.88
N LEU A 126 22.30 6.36 -14.58
CA LEU A 126 22.43 5.85 -13.23
C LEU A 126 23.83 6.14 -12.69
N GLU A 127 23.90 6.64 -11.46
CA GLU A 127 25.14 6.91 -10.76
C GLU A 127 25.02 6.42 -9.31
N GLY A 128 25.69 5.30 -9.00
CA GLY A 128 25.49 4.63 -7.71
C GLY A 128 24.04 4.16 -7.52
N ASN A 129 23.43 4.57 -6.44
CA ASN A 129 22.02 4.27 -6.12
C ASN A 129 21.04 5.38 -6.59
N GLU A 130 21.50 6.28 -7.43
CA GLU A 130 20.70 7.41 -7.88
C GLU A 130 20.42 7.37 -9.38
N LEU A 131 19.23 7.84 -9.71
CA LEU A 131 18.85 8.23 -11.06
C LEU A 131 19.12 9.72 -11.23
N VAL A 132 19.91 10.08 -12.24
CA VAL A 132 20.27 11.46 -12.52
C VAL A 132 19.62 11.91 -13.81
N LEU A 133 18.83 12.97 -13.75
CA LEU A 133 18.16 13.56 -14.90
C LEU A 133 19.10 14.48 -15.68
N THR A 134 19.02 14.45 -17.00
CA THR A 134 19.75 15.37 -17.89
C THR A 134 18.87 15.76 -19.09
N PRO A 135 18.78 17.07 -19.47
CA PRO A 135 19.31 18.19 -18.70
C PRO A 135 18.70 18.29 -17.30
N GLN A 136 19.34 19.07 -16.44
CA GLN A 136 18.80 19.36 -15.12
C GLN A 136 17.38 19.92 -15.25
N VAL A 137 16.48 19.50 -14.36
CA VAL A 137 15.10 19.98 -14.32
C VAL A 137 15.11 21.50 -14.13
N LEU A 138 14.58 22.21 -15.12
CA LEU A 138 14.52 23.67 -15.08
C LEU A 138 13.37 24.14 -14.16
N SER A 139 13.53 25.36 -13.65
CA SER A 139 12.52 26.06 -12.86
C SER A 139 11.13 26.01 -13.52
N GLY A 140 10.11 25.60 -12.74
CA GLY A 140 8.74 25.45 -13.19
C GLY A 140 8.38 24.09 -13.81
N ALA A 141 9.29 23.11 -13.79
CA ALA A 141 8.94 21.76 -14.21
C ALA A 141 7.98 21.12 -13.20
N THR A 142 6.80 20.79 -13.68
CA THR A 142 5.74 20.14 -12.92
C THR A 142 5.50 18.74 -13.48
N GLY A 143 5.29 17.76 -12.60
CA GLY A 143 5.02 16.40 -13.02
C GLY A 143 5.55 15.38 -12.03
N LEU A 144 5.44 14.12 -12.40
CA LEU A 144 5.78 13.00 -11.56
C LEU A 144 6.80 12.08 -12.26
N LEU A 145 7.81 11.68 -11.53
CA LEU A 145 8.74 10.63 -11.95
C LEU A 145 8.23 9.29 -11.45
N ASN A 146 8.01 8.35 -12.36
CA ASN A 146 7.49 7.04 -12.06
C ASN A 146 8.61 6.01 -12.23
N PHE A 147 9.03 5.40 -11.14
CA PHE A 147 9.96 4.29 -11.10
C PHE A 147 9.21 2.97 -11.18
N PHE A 148 9.47 2.16 -12.18
CA PHE A 148 9.01 0.79 -12.23
C PHE A 148 10.15 -0.11 -11.77
N ILE A 149 10.01 -0.70 -10.60
CA ILE A 149 11.02 -1.53 -9.94
C ILE A 149 10.52 -2.95 -9.74
N PHE A 150 11.46 -3.89 -9.59
CA PHE A 150 11.12 -5.21 -9.06
C PHE A 150 11.18 -5.14 -7.54
N LEU A 151 10.00 -5.27 -6.92
CA LEU A 151 9.87 -5.14 -5.49
C LEU A 151 10.45 -6.35 -4.77
N ARG A 152 11.26 -6.08 -3.76
CA ARG A 152 11.76 -7.12 -2.84
C ARG A 152 10.63 -7.52 -1.89
N PRO A 153 10.27 -8.81 -1.81
CA PRO A 153 9.32 -9.28 -0.81
C PRO A 153 9.80 -8.99 0.61
N ASN A 154 8.85 -8.71 1.47
CA ASN A 154 9.12 -8.51 2.89
C ASN A 154 9.57 -9.82 3.54
N SER A 155 10.32 -9.73 4.63
CA SER A 155 10.74 -10.87 5.43
C SER A 155 9.57 -11.43 6.21
N LEU A 156 9.44 -12.75 6.23
CA LEU A 156 8.45 -13.43 7.04
C LEU A 156 8.76 -13.25 8.52
N VAL A 157 7.72 -12.92 9.27
CA VAL A 157 7.75 -12.78 10.72
C VAL A 157 6.58 -13.57 11.32
N ARG A 158 6.58 -13.74 12.62
CA ARG A 158 5.53 -14.42 13.37
C ARG A 158 4.18 -13.73 13.21
N ASP A 159 3.10 -14.52 13.17
CA ASP A 159 1.74 -14.00 12.90
C ASP A 159 1.27 -12.97 13.96
N ASP A 160 1.72 -13.08 15.20
CA ASP A 160 1.37 -12.18 16.30
C ASP A 160 2.02 -10.78 16.20
N ARG A 161 2.93 -10.57 15.25
CA ARG A 161 3.50 -9.25 14.96
C ARG A 161 2.64 -8.40 14.01
N ALA A 162 1.66 -9.00 13.37
CA ALA A 162 0.74 -8.30 12.48
C ALA A 162 -0.52 -7.83 13.21
N CYS A 163 -1.07 -6.74 12.74
CA CYS A 163 -2.35 -6.21 13.20
C CYS A 163 -3.35 -6.19 12.05
N THR A 164 -4.63 -6.48 12.34
CA THR A 164 -5.69 -6.51 11.33
C THR A 164 -6.52 -5.25 11.39
N ILE A 165 -6.82 -4.67 10.22
CA ILE A 165 -7.70 -3.50 10.11
C ILE A 165 -9.15 -3.89 10.40
N ARG A 166 -9.76 -3.25 11.39
CA ARG A 166 -11.16 -3.46 11.77
C ARG A 166 -12.10 -2.43 11.17
N ASN A 167 -11.76 -1.16 11.27
CA ASN A 167 -12.53 -0.06 10.69
C ASN A 167 -11.68 1.20 10.57
N PHE A 168 -12.19 2.16 9.82
CA PHE A 168 -11.67 3.51 9.71
C PHE A 168 -12.48 4.44 10.61
N GLN A 169 -11.87 5.53 11.05
CA GLN A 169 -12.51 6.49 11.96
C GLN A 169 -12.21 7.91 11.52
N LYS A 170 -13.17 8.81 11.78
CA LYS A 170 -12.99 10.27 11.68
C LYS A 170 -13.62 10.91 12.89
N GLU A 171 -12.91 11.81 13.53
CA GLU A 171 -13.43 12.56 14.68
C GLU A 171 -13.77 13.99 14.26
N PHE A 172 -14.95 14.43 14.62
CA PHE A 172 -15.47 15.77 14.39
C PHE A 172 -15.58 16.49 15.71
N THR A 173 -15.08 17.72 15.78
CA THR A 173 -15.30 18.61 16.91
C THR A 173 -16.44 19.55 16.56
N VAL A 174 -17.43 19.65 17.44
CA VAL A 174 -18.61 20.47 17.29
C VAL A 174 -18.55 21.64 18.29
N SER A 175 -18.58 22.86 17.78
CA SER A 175 -18.59 24.08 18.60
C SER A 175 -19.89 24.78 18.44
N ASN A 176 -20.70 24.78 19.50
CA ASN A 176 -22.01 25.42 19.54
C ASN A 176 -21.94 26.93 19.32
N THR A 177 -20.84 27.55 19.75
CA THR A 177 -20.60 29.00 19.60
C THR A 177 -20.43 29.39 18.13
N ASN A 178 -19.88 28.53 17.33
CA ASN A 178 -19.56 28.79 15.93
C ASN A 178 -20.54 28.14 14.95
N LEU A 179 -21.36 27.19 15.42
CA LEU A 179 -22.35 26.49 14.61
C LEU A 179 -23.58 27.33 14.37
N GLN A 180 -24.01 27.45 13.14
CA GLN A 180 -25.20 28.19 12.76
C GLN A 180 -26.25 27.31 12.09
N VAL A 181 -27.47 27.77 12.10
CA VAL A 181 -28.56 27.11 11.36
C VAL A 181 -28.26 27.12 9.88
N GLY A 182 -28.31 25.94 9.27
CA GLY A 182 -27.97 25.73 7.88
C GLY A 182 -26.54 25.22 7.63
N ASP A 183 -25.68 25.16 8.66
CA ASP A 183 -24.37 24.49 8.53
C ASP A 183 -24.58 23.00 8.29
N GLN A 184 -23.74 22.41 7.45
CA GLN A 184 -23.93 21.04 6.98
C GLN A 184 -22.67 20.20 7.16
N LEU A 185 -22.85 18.98 7.67
CA LEU A 185 -21.90 17.90 7.54
C LEU A 185 -22.33 17.00 6.38
N ILE A 186 -21.45 16.73 5.46
CA ILE A 186 -21.69 15.85 4.32
C ILE A 186 -20.85 14.60 4.45
N ILE A 187 -21.47 13.45 4.34
CA ILE A 187 -20.80 12.15 4.26
C ILE A 187 -20.96 11.63 2.84
N TYR A 188 -19.85 11.57 2.12
CA TYR A 188 -19.79 11.02 0.77
C TYR A 188 -19.48 9.54 0.85
N THR A 189 -20.31 8.71 0.23
CA THR A 189 -20.08 7.26 0.12
C THR A 189 -19.85 6.87 -1.32
N GLY A 190 -18.93 5.92 -1.56
CA GLY A 190 -18.60 5.48 -2.91
C GLY A 190 -17.85 6.55 -3.73
N VAL A 191 -16.94 7.30 -3.12
CA VAL A 191 -16.15 8.36 -3.79
C VAL A 191 -15.36 7.81 -5.00
N GLN A 192 -15.06 6.52 -5.01
CA GLN A 192 -14.44 5.83 -6.14
C GLN A 192 -15.44 5.47 -7.26
N SER A 193 -16.74 5.66 -7.03
CA SER A 193 -17.78 5.47 -8.05
C SER A 193 -17.92 6.74 -8.91
N PRO A 194 -18.28 6.62 -10.18
CA PRO A 194 -18.60 7.79 -11.02
C PRO A 194 -19.79 8.63 -10.50
N THR A 195 -20.57 8.05 -9.57
CA THR A 195 -21.72 8.72 -8.93
C THR A 195 -21.65 8.54 -7.42
N PRO A 196 -20.83 9.34 -6.69
CA PRO A 196 -20.81 9.27 -5.24
C PRO A 196 -22.17 9.71 -4.65
N VAL A 197 -22.59 9.01 -3.61
CA VAL A 197 -23.82 9.36 -2.86
C VAL A 197 -23.42 10.29 -1.73
N SER A 198 -24.10 11.45 -1.64
CA SER A 198 -23.93 12.41 -0.55
C SER A 198 -25.08 12.33 0.44
N ASN A 199 -24.77 12.13 1.71
CA ASN A 199 -25.71 12.22 2.82
C ASN A 199 -25.43 13.52 3.57
N ILE A 200 -26.40 14.45 3.56
CA ILE A 200 -26.24 15.81 4.08
C ILE A 200 -26.96 15.91 5.41
N PHE A 201 -26.27 16.32 6.45
CA PHE A 201 -26.81 16.57 7.80
C PHE A 201 -26.78 18.05 8.08
N THR A 202 -27.96 18.68 8.24
CA THR A 202 -28.12 20.13 8.39
C THR A 202 -28.40 20.49 9.82
N ALA A 203 -27.71 21.49 10.35
CA ALA A 203 -27.95 22.07 11.67
C ALA A 203 -29.23 22.90 11.69
N VAL A 204 -30.11 22.67 12.66
CA VAL A 204 -31.38 23.37 12.84
C VAL A 204 -31.56 23.86 14.29
N ALA A 205 -32.27 24.94 14.48
CA ALA A 205 -32.59 25.46 15.82
C ALA A 205 -33.79 24.75 16.48
N GLY A 206 -34.70 24.20 15.68
CA GLY A 206 -35.93 23.57 16.11
C GLY A 206 -35.87 22.05 16.19
N VAL A 207 -37.04 21.42 16.20
CA VAL A 207 -37.17 19.95 16.16
C VAL A 207 -36.65 19.46 14.83
N PRO A 208 -35.64 18.54 14.80
CA PRO A 208 -35.02 18.09 13.58
C PRO A 208 -35.95 17.18 12.78
N SER A 209 -35.92 17.31 11.46
CA SER A 209 -36.50 16.37 10.48
C SER A 209 -35.46 15.30 10.09
N ALA A 210 -35.80 14.47 9.11
CA ALA A 210 -34.82 13.48 8.60
C ALA A 210 -33.56 14.17 8.09
N ASN A 211 -32.40 13.63 8.48
CA ASN A 211 -31.07 14.16 8.14
C ASN A 211 -30.83 15.60 8.66
N GLU A 212 -31.47 15.98 9.70
CA GLU A 212 -31.21 17.21 10.42
C GLU A 212 -30.77 16.89 11.86
N PHE A 213 -29.99 17.79 12.46
CA PHE A 213 -29.64 17.70 13.87
C PHE A 213 -29.87 19.04 14.59
N GLN A 214 -30.39 18.95 15.79
CA GLN A 214 -30.69 20.14 16.58
C GLN A 214 -29.42 20.71 17.21
N ILE A 215 -29.24 22.04 17.09
CA ILE A 215 -28.25 22.77 17.86
C ILE A 215 -28.71 22.77 19.32
N GLY A 216 -27.99 22.09 20.20
CA GLY A 216 -28.29 22.01 21.62
C GLY A 216 -27.84 23.25 22.41
N ALA A 217 -28.06 23.24 23.71
CA ALA A 217 -27.60 24.32 24.60
C ALA A 217 -26.08 24.29 24.85
N THR A 218 -25.41 23.19 24.58
CA THR A 218 -23.98 22.99 24.78
C THR A 218 -23.39 22.21 23.62
N ASP A 219 -22.04 22.28 23.47
CA ASP A 219 -21.29 21.51 22.47
C ASP A 219 -21.56 20.00 22.61
N LEU A 220 -21.65 19.49 23.85
CA LEU A 220 -21.91 18.09 24.14
C LEU A 220 -23.28 17.64 23.63
N ILE A 221 -24.32 18.42 23.90
CA ILE A 221 -25.70 18.09 23.46
C ILE A 221 -25.77 18.13 21.92
N THR A 222 -25.14 19.12 21.32
CA THR A 222 -25.10 19.26 19.85
C THR A 222 -24.36 18.09 19.20
N ALA A 223 -23.24 17.66 19.77
CA ALA A 223 -22.49 16.50 19.30
C ALA A 223 -23.32 15.21 19.42
N SER A 224 -24.02 15.02 20.55
CA SER A 224 -24.91 13.87 20.74
C SER A 224 -26.07 13.87 19.72
N ASN A 225 -26.68 15.03 19.45
CA ASN A 225 -27.73 15.15 18.45
C ASN A 225 -27.23 14.82 17.03
N LEU A 226 -26.02 15.26 16.67
CA LEU A 226 -25.41 14.94 15.40
C LEU A 226 -25.14 13.41 15.27
N ALA A 227 -24.61 12.78 16.32
CA ALA A 227 -24.37 11.34 16.31
C ALA A 227 -25.68 10.54 16.15
N ILE A 228 -26.74 10.96 16.83
CA ILE A 228 -28.07 10.36 16.70
C ILE A 228 -28.61 10.52 15.27
N SER A 229 -28.47 11.70 14.68
CA SER A 229 -28.94 11.98 13.32
C SER A 229 -28.21 11.06 12.28
N ILE A 230 -26.88 10.95 12.38
CA ILE A 230 -26.11 10.07 11.50
C ILE A 230 -26.56 8.60 11.62
N ASN A 231 -26.76 8.12 12.85
CA ASN A 231 -27.21 6.75 13.08
C ASN A 231 -28.65 6.52 12.60
N THR A 232 -29.53 7.52 12.74
CA THR A 232 -30.93 7.45 12.30
C THR A 232 -31.04 7.41 10.78
N ALA A 233 -30.10 8.07 10.07
CA ALA A 233 -30.02 8.00 8.61
C ALA A 233 -29.66 6.59 8.09
N ALA A 234 -29.20 5.69 8.97
CA ALA A 234 -28.92 4.28 8.68
C ALA A 234 -28.03 4.07 7.45
N ILE A 235 -26.99 4.91 7.28
CA ILE A 235 -26.06 4.78 6.17
C ILE A 235 -25.30 3.45 6.32
N THR A 236 -25.28 2.65 5.27
CA THR A 236 -24.67 1.33 5.30
C THR A 236 -23.19 1.40 5.74
N ASN A 237 -22.82 0.58 6.73
CA ASN A 237 -21.47 0.48 7.25
C ASN A 237 -20.89 1.74 7.90
N ILE A 238 -21.73 2.70 8.29
CA ILE A 238 -21.34 3.91 9.02
C ILE A 238 -22.06 3.91 10.36
N THR A 239 -21.30 4.24 11.42
CA THR A 239 -21.82 4.42 12.77
C THR A 239 -21.18 5.64 13.41
N ALA A 240 -21.98 6.45 14.11
CA ALA A 240 -21.50 7.59 14.86
C ALA A 240 -21.61 7.34 16.36
N THR A 241 -20.61 7.76 17.10
CA THR A 241 -20.57 7.67 18.57
C THR A 241 -20.21 9.03 19.14
N ASP A 242 -20.97 9.47 20.12
CA ASP A 242 -20.60 10.66 20.91
C ASP A 242 -19.40 10.33 21.79
N THR A 243 -18.31 11.05 21.58
CA THR A 243 -17.05 10.91 22.33
C THR A 243 -16.69 12.20 23.08
N SER A 244 -17.69 13.05 23.32
CA SER A 244 -17.55 14.33 23.99
C SER A 244 -16.92 14.19 25.38
N THR A 245 -16.08 15.16 25.73
CA THR A 245 -15.45 15.23 27.06
C THR A 245 -16.13 16.27 27.92
N ILE A 246 -16.26 15.99 29.23
CA ILE A 246 -16.95 16.90 30.18
C ILE A 246 -15.98 17.97 30.72
N SER A 247 -14.68 17.64 30.81
CA SER A 247 -13.69 18.57 31.37
C SER A 247 -12.34 18.42 30.60
N PRO A 248 -11.95 19.40 29.77
CA PRO A 248 -12.75 20.54 29.30
C PRO A 248 -13.97 20.09 28.47
N ALA A 249 -15.04 20.89 28.52
CA ALA A 249 -16.25 20.58 27.75
C ALA A 249 -16.00 20.78 26.26
N VAL A 250 -15.89 19.67 25.53
CA VAL A 250 -15.69 19.64 24.08
C VAL A 250 -16.68 18.66 23.48
N GLY A 251 -17.50 19.11 22.56
CA GLY A 251 -18.39 18.25 21.78
C GLY A 251 -17.62 17.51 20.71
N LYS A 252 -17.64 16.20 20.76
CA LYS A 252 -16.94 15.36 19.79
C LYS A 252 -17.81 14.23 19.29
N VAL A 253 -17.79 14.00 17.99
CA VAL A 253 -18.47 12.89 17.34
C VAL A 253 -17.44 12.07 16.57
N LYS A 254 -17.36 10.81 16.91
CA LYS A 254 -16.52 9.84 16.19
C LYS A 254 -17.38 9.04 15.21
N VAL A 255 -17.10 9.18 13.94
CA VAL A 255 -17.73 8.39 12.88
C VAL A 255 -16.81 7.24 12.50
N SER A 256 -17.31 6.03 12.67
CA SER A 256 -16.62 4.79 12.27
C SER A 256 -17.23 4.25 10.98
N TYR A 257 -16.41 3.89 10.02
CA TYR A 257 -16.84 3.39 8.73
C TYR A 257 -16.00 2.19 8.27
N LYS A 258 -16.61 1.34 7.46
CA LYS A 258 -15.98 0.10 7.00
C LYS A 258 -15.42 0.17 5.60
N ASP A 259 -15.68 1.22 4.87
CA ASP A 259 -15.16 1.43 3.53
C ASP A 259 -14.32 2.72 3.50
N ILE A 260 -13.05 2.60 3.18
CA ILE A 260 -12.14 3.76 3.10
C ILE A 260 -12.53 4.74 1.98
N SER A 261 -13.39 4.34 1.06
CA SER A 261 -13.95 5.24 0.02
C SER A 261 -14.99 6.23 0.55
N VAL A 262 -15.20 6.30 1.86
CA VAL A 262 -16.01 7.34 2.52
C VAL A 262 -15.18 8.60 2.68
N ASP A 263 -15.71 9.72 2.23
CA ASP A 263 -15.11 11.04 2.41
C ASP A 263 -16.08 11.97 3.14
N PHE A 264 -15.57 13.08 3.64
CA PHE A 264 -16.32 14.01 4.47
C PHE A 264 -16.14 15.44 3.98
N GLY A 265 -17.21 16.21 4.06
CA GLY A 265 -17.21 17.63 3.76
C GLY A 265 -18.00 18.41 4.81
N VAL A 266 -17.60 19.64 5.05
CA VAL A 266 -18.34 20.59 5.88
C VAL A 266 -18.66 21.79 5.01
N LEU A 267 -19.94 22.12 4.92
CA LEU A 267 -20.42 23.34 4.23
C LEU A 267 -21.03 24.29 5.23
N LYS A 268 -20.75 25.56 5.03
CA LYS A 268 -21.35 26.64 5.81
C LYS A 268 -22.73 26.98 5.28
N GLY A 269 -23.65 27.28 6.20
CA GLY A 269 -24.92 27.84 5.84
C GLY A 269 -24.78 29.20 5.12
N THR A 270 -25.74 29.51 4.27
CA THR A 270 -25.76 30.78 3.53
C THR A 270 -25.70 31.99 4.44
N GLY A 271 -24.63 32.80 4.32
CA GLY A 271 -24.44 34.01 5.10
C GLY A 271 -23.49 33.91 6.28
N ASN A 272 -22.90 32.79 6.53
CA ASN A 272 -21.98 32.57 7.64
C ASN A 272 -20.55 33.08 7.32
N THR A 273 -20.10 34.07 8.11
CA THR A 273 -18.73 34.62 8.05
C THR A 273 -17.81 34.08 9.14
N ASN A 274 -18.34 33.31 10.10
CA ASN A 274 -17.58 32.78 11.23
C ASN A 274 -16.83 31.47 10.88
N PRO A 275 -15.82 31.10 11.68
CA PRO A 275 -15.16 29.82 11.56
C PRO A 275 -16.16 28.66 11.67
N GLU A 276 -15.82 27.54 11.09
CA GLU A 276 -16.68 26.35 11.00
C GLU A 276 -17.10 25.87 12.39
N GLY A 277 -18.40 25.65 12.59
CA GLY A 277 -18.95 25.08 13.83
C GLY A 277 -18.70 23.57 13.93
N ILE A 278 -18.35 22.90 12.80
CA ILE A 278 -17.91 21.53 12.73
C ILE A 278 -16.53 21.51 12.10
N THR A 279 -15.57 21.00 12.83
CA THR A 279 -14.17 20.86 12.36
C THR A 279 -13.72 19.42 12.46
N TYR A 280 -12.84 19.02 11.56
CA TYR A 280 -12.21 17.70 11.61
C TYR A 280 -10.82 17.77 10.99
N ASP A 281 -10.00 16.80 11.37
CA ASP A 281 -8.66 16.65 10.81
C ASP A 281 -8.76 16.07 9.39
N GLN A 282 -8.45 16.89 8.38
CA GLN A 282 -8.48 16.48 6.97
C GLN A 282 -7.21 15.77 6.55
N ASP A 283 -6.09 16.06 7.20
CA ASP A 283 -4.76 15.63 6.79
C ASP A 283 -4.46 14.20 7.24
N ASN A 284 -5.13 13.72 8.30
CA ASN A 284 -4.87 12.42 8.88
C ASN A 284 -6.04 11.44 8.72
N THR A 285 -5.69 10.17 8.55
CA THR A 285 -6.60 9.03 8.55
C THR A 285 -6.37 8.19 9.80
N TYR A 286 -7.46 7.87 10.49
CA TYR A 286 -7.46 7.09 11.72
C TYR A 286 -7.91 5.67 11.41
N ILE A 287 -7.05 4.70 11.65
CA ILE A 287 -7.32 3.28 11.39
C ILE A 287 -7.36 2.53 12.72
N ASN A 288 -8.46 1.84 12.97
CA ASN A 288 -8.60 1.00 14.15
C ASN A 288 -8.23 -0.44 13.81
N PHE A 289 -7.32 -0.99 14.59
CA PHE A 289 -6.80 -2.35 14.47
C PHE A 289 -7.39 -3.26 15.55
N ASP A 290 -7.23 -4.57 15.40
CA ASP A 290 -7.58 -5.55 16.43
C ASP A 290 -6.68 -5.40 17.67
N GLN A 291 -5.42 -5.13 17.43
CA GLN A 291 -4.41 -4.78 18.43
C GLN A 291 -3.41 -3.81 17.77
N LEU A 292 -2.72 -3.02 18.57
CA LEU A 292 -1.61 -2.18 18.10
C LEU A 292 -0.59 -2.08 19.25
N PRO A 293 0.17 -3.15 19.50
CA PRO A 293 1.06 -3.20 20.65
C PRO A 293 2.27 -2.29 20.46
N THR A 294 2.62 -1.53 21.49
CA THR A 294 3.83 -0.71 21.51
C THR A 294 5.09 -1.54 21.72
N SER A 295 4.95 -2.74 22.26
CA SER A 295 6.06 -3.68 22.49
C SER A 295 5.63 -5.11 22.18
N TYR A 296 6.58 -5.91 21.81
CA TYR A 296 6.44 -7.34 21.54
C TYR A 296 7.44 -8.12 22.38
N THR A 297 6.96 -9.12 23.11
CA THR A 297 7.83 -10.06 23.84
C THR A 297 7.91 -11.34 23.03
N ASP A 298 9.11 -11.67 22.60
CA ASP A 298 9.36 -12.92 21.88
C ASP A 298 9.18 -14.11 22.84
N PRO A 299 8.24 -15.03 22.57
CA PRO A 299 7.98 -16.15 23.45
C PRO A 299 9.11 -17.18 23.51
N GLU A 300 10.12 -17.12 22.63
CA GLU A 300 11.26 -18.03 22.65
C GLU A 300 12.43 -17.48 23.46
N THR A 301 12.67 -16.19 23.38
CA THR A 301 13.82 -15.54 24.02
C THR A 301 13.44 -14.75 25.24
N ASP A 302 12.15 -14.54 25.50
CA ASP A 302 11.59 -13.67 26.54
C ASP A 302 12.11 -12.24 26.51
N ILE A 303 12.61 -11.82 25.32
CA ILE A 303 13.12 -10.47 25.07
C ILE A 303 11.97 -9.59 24.59
N THR A 304 11.77 -8.48 25.31
CA THR A 304 10.79 -7.46 24.91
C THR A 304 11.46 -6.41 24.03
N THR A 305 10.92 -6.23 22.82
CA THR A 305 11.37 -5.20 21.87
C THR A 305 10.27 -4.19 21.62
N PRO A 306 10.59 -2.89 21.40
CA PRO A 306 9.62 -1.93 20.89
C PRO A 306 9.07 -2.42 19.54
N LEU A 307 7.75 -2.33 19.35
CA LEU A 307 7.12 -2.73 18.10
C LEU A 307 6.57 -1.50 17.38
N TYR A 308 5.41 -1.00 17.77
CA TYR A 308 4.86 0.21 17.19
C TYR A 308 5.15 1.41 18.10
N ASP A 309 5.95 2.38 17.61
CA ASP A 309 6.34 3.53 18.42
C ASP A 309 5.26 4.61 18.39
N PRO A 310 4.69 4.98 19.54
CA PRO A 310 3.69 6.04 19.64
C PRO A 310 4.23 7.44 19.34
N ASN A 311 5.56 7.62 19.28
CA ASN A 311 6.18 8.90 18.94
C ASN A 311 6.36 9.09 17.42
N GLY A 312 5.80 8.21 16.60
CA GLY A 312 5.80 8.33 15.15
C GLY A 312 7.15 8.05 14.48
N THR A 313 7.97 7.19 15.07
CA THR A 313 9.22 6.71 14.45
C THR A 313 9.05 5.39 13.71
N SER A 314 7.93 4.69 13.91
CA SER A 314 7.63 3.45 13.20
C SER A 314 7.10 3.70 11.81
N TYR A 315 7.62 2.95 10.85
CA TYR A 315 7.06 2.82 9.51
C TYR A 315 6.39 1.46 9.37
N VAL A 316 5.29 1.41 8.65
CA VAL A 316 4.50 0.20 8.47
C VAL A 316 4.22 -0.08 6.99
N ASP A 317 4.00 -1.35 6.71
CA ASP A 317 3.58 -1.85 5.41
C ASP A 317 2.16 -2.41 5.50
N PHE A 318 1.32 -2.06 4.53
CA PHE A 318 -0.03 -2.60 4.40
C PHE A 318 -0.04 -3.78 3.45
N LEU A 319 -0.48 -4.93 3.95
CA LEU A 319 -0.58 -6.18 3.21
C LEU A 319 -2.02 -6.49 2.85
N GLN A 320 -2.27 -6.64 1.57
CA GLN A 320 -3.57 -7.02 1.06
C GLN A 320 -3.85 -8.51 1.30
N THR A 321 -5.00 -8.82 1.87
CA THR A 321 -5.42 -10.21 2.14
C THR A 321 -6.12 -10.88 0.96
N ASN A 322 -6.60 -10.12 -0.03
CA ASN A 322 -7.28 -10.64 -1.22
C ASN A 322 -7.27 -9.61 -2.38
N PRO A 323 -6.95 -10.00 -3.65
CA PRO A 323 -6.26 -11.21 -4.08
C PRO A 323 -4.74 -10.98 -4.18
N GLY A 324 -3.95 -11.96 -3.79
CA GLY A 324 -2.52 -12.01 -4.12
C GLY A 324 -1.54 -11.60 -3.03
N HIS A 325 -2.01 -11.26 -1.84
CA HIS A 325 -1.20 -11.06 -0.62
C HIS A 325 0.03 -10.16 -0.80
N ARG A 326 -0.07 -9.17 -1.68
CA ARG A 326 1.01 -8.22 -1.94
C ARG A 326 0.95 -7.08 -0.95
N THR A 327 2.09 -6.59 -0.55
CA THR A 327 2.19 -5.26 0.01
C THR A 327 1.88 -4.26 -1.11
N TYR A 328 0.95 -3.38 -0.90
CA TYR A 328 0.53 -2.39 -1.90
C TYR A 328 0.77 -0.96 -1.46
N THR A 329 1.00 -0.76 -0.16
CA THR A 329 1.39 0.53 0.39
C THR A 329 2.54 0.29 1.35
N TYR A 330 3.67 0.94 1.09
CA TYR A 330 4.95 0.71 1.76
C TYR A 330 5.40 1.94 2.50
N ASP A 331 6.17 1.71 3.54
CA ASP A 331 6.93 2.74 4.24
C ASP A 331 6.03 3.89 4.73
N VAL A 332 4.80 3.57 5.14
CA VAL A 332 3.86 4.55 5.66
C VAL A 332 4.23 4.88 7.09
N LYS A 333 4.44 6.17 7.35
CA LYS A 333 4.79 6.63 8.69
C LYS A 333 3.58 6.55 9.62
N LEU A 334 3.73 5.87 10.74
CA LEU A 334 2.77 5.90 11.84
C LEU A 334 3.00 7.17 12.65
N LEU A 335 2.06 8.11 12.60
CA LEU A 335 2.19 9.43 13.22
C LEU A 335 1.96 9.39 14.72
N SER A 336 0.94 8.63 15.16
CA SER A 336 0.63 8.45 16.58
C SER A 336 -0.22 7.20 16.81
N ILE A 337 -0.29 6.77 18.06
CA ILE A 337 -1.12 5.66 18.53
C ILE A 337 -2.01 6.14 19.66
N ASN A 338 -3.30 5.79 19.57
CA ASN A 338 -4.25 6.00 20.65
C ASN A 338 -5.02 4.69 20.91
N GLY A 339 -4.57 3.89 21.87
CA GLY A 339 -5.07 2.54 22.11
C GLY A 339 -4.85 1.64 20.88
N THR A 340 -5.94 1.18 20.26
CA THR A 340 -5.91 0.36 19.04
C THR A 340 -5.97 1.17 17.76
N VAL A 341 -5.97 2.50 17.84
CA VAL A 341 -6.09 3.40 16.70
C VAL A 341 -4.74 3.94 16.32
N GLY A 342 -4.28 3.63 15.11
CA GLY A 342 -3.12 4.25 14.48
C GLY A 342 -3.53 5.44 13.62
N VAL A 343 -2.73 6.50 13.63
CA VAL A 343 -2.92 7.72 12.86
C VAL A 343 -1.87 7.79 11.76
N PHE A 344 -2.32 8.03 10.54
CA PHE A 344 -1.49 8.08 9.33
C PHE A 344 -1.80 9.34 8.53
N ALA A 345 -0.80 9.88 7.84
CA ALA A 345 -1.06 10.92 6.86
C ALA A 345 -1.94 10.38 5.74
N THR A 346 -3.04 11.09 5.45
CA THR A 346 -4.00 10.65 4.44
C THR A 346 -3.36 10.53 3.06
N ASP A 347 -2.41 11.40 2.75
CA ASP A 347 -1.71 11.40 1.45
C ASP A 347 -0.81 10.17 1.25
N ASP A 348 -0.23 9.63 2.31
CA ASP A 348 0.59 8.40 2.25
C ASP A 348 -0.24 7.15 1.92
N LEU A 349 -1.54 7.20 2.21
CA LEU A 349 -2.49 6.11 1.97
C LEU A 349 -3.18 6.19 0.60
N LYS A 350 -3.06 7.33 -0.09
CA LYS A 350 -3.71 7.58 -1.38
C LYS A 350 -2.90 7.06 -2.55
N THR A 351 -3.58 6.41 -3.47
CA THR A 351 -3.04 6.15 -4.80
C THR A 351 -3.78 7.03 -5.81
N TYR A 352 -3.03 7.79 -6.58
CA TYR A 352 -3.59 8.71 -7.55
C TYR A 352 -3.70 8.06 -8.92
N GLN A 353 -4.88 8.16 -9.53
CA GLN A 353 -5.11 7.81 -10.92
C GLN A 353 -5.67 9.04 -11.65
N ASN A 354 -5.07 9.39 -12.78
CA ASN A 354 -5.60 10.48 -13.60
C ASN A 354 -6.79 9.97 -14.40
N ASN A 355 -7.86 10.74 -14.43
CA ASN A 355 -8.97 10.44 -15.31
C ASN A 355 -8.80 11.15 -16.67
N SER A 356 -9.46 10.64 -17.71
CA SER A 356 -9.41 11.18 -19.07
C SER A 356 -9.93 12.62 -19.20
N SER A 357 -10.53 13.19 -18.16
CA SER A 357 -11.06 14.55 -18.10
C SER A 357 -10.12 15.53 -17.41
N GLY A 358 -8.87 15.14 -17.13
CA GLY A 358 -7.86 15.99 -16.46
C GLY A 358 -8.05 16.12 -14.95
N GLY A 359 -8.95 15.34 -14.35
CA GLY A 359 -9.12 15.24 -12.91
C GLY A 359 -8.26 14.13 -12.32
N GLN A 360 -7.82 14.32 -11.08
CA GLN A 360 -7.10 13.30 -10.32
C GLN A 360 -8.12 12.50 -9.50
N LEU A 361 -8.23 11.20 -9.79
CA LEU A 361 -9.02 10.30 -8.97
C LEU A 361 -8.15 9.74 -7.86
N THR A 362 -8.61 9.85 -6.64
CA THR A 362 -7.95 9.30 -5.47
C THR A 362 -8.51 7.92 -5.18
N PHE A 363 -7.65 6.92 -5.11
CA PHE A 363 -8.02 5.57 -4.72
C PHE A 363 -7.33 5.21 -3.42
N TYR A 364 -8.09 4.56 -2.56
CA TYR A 364 -7.56 3.88 -1.40
C TYR A 364 -7.60 2.39 -1.64
N ASN A 365 -6.46 1.74 -1.55
CA ASN A 365 -6.39 0.29 -1.77
C ASN A 365 -6.63 -0.53 -0.50
N ILE A 366 -6.63 0.15 0.66
CA ILE A 366 -6.74 -0.46 1.99
C ILE A 366 -8.16 -0.93 2.24
N LYS A 367 -8.30 -2.16 2.77
CA LYS A 367 -9.59 -2.77 3.07
C LYS A 367 -9.61 -3.31 4.50
N ILE A 368 -10.82 -3.47 5.04
CA ILE A 368 -11.02 -4.19 6.28
C ILE A 368 -10.55 -5.63 6.13
N GLY A 369 -9.85 -6.12 7.13
CA GLY A 369 -9.25 -7.44 7.14
C GLY A 369 -7.85 -7.49 6.52
N ASP A 370 -7.36 -6.40 5.94
CA ASP A 370 -5.96 -6.30 5.55
C ASP A 370 -5.09 -6.19 6.80
N TYR A 371 -3.83 -6.61 6.67
CA TYR A 371 -2.85 -6.57 7.75
C TYR A 371 -1.92 -5.39 7.63
N ILE A 372 -1.42 -4.92 8.77
CA ILE A 372 -0.21 -4.12 8.84
C ILE A 372 0.88 -4.90 9.56
N CYS A 373 2.11 -4.70 9.11
CA CYS A 373 3.33 -5.13 9.79
C CYS A 373 4.29 -3.95 9.85
N LEU A 374 5.36 -4.10 10.62
CA LEU A 374 6.46 -3.15 10.55
C LEU A 374 7.09 -3.15 9.16
N GLN A 375 7.81 -2.09 8.85
CA GLN A 375 8.54 -1.93 7.61
C GLN A 375 9.39 -3.16 7.29
N ASN A 376 9.30 -3.68 6.07
CA ASN A 376 10.00 -4.86 5.59
C ASN A 376 9.57 -6.20 6.23
N GLU A 377 8.48 -6.23 7.00
CA GLU A 377 7.94 -7.44 7.62
C GLU A 377 6.63 -7.87 6.98
N CYS A 378 6.35 -9.16 6.96
CA CYS A 378 5.05 -9.72 6.57
C CYS A 378 4.81 -11.08 7.24
N ILE A 379 3.54 -11.44 7.37
CA ILE A 379 3.12 -12.74 7.91
C ILE A 379 2.69 -13.74 6.83
N ILE A 380 2.70 -13.30 5.58
CA ILE A 380 2.27 -14.12 4.43
C ILE A 380 3.33 -14.00 3.34
N PRO A 381 3.86 -15.12 2.81
CA PRO A 381 4.79 -15.05 1.70
C PRO A 381 4.21 -14.30 0.51
N GLN A 382 4.92 -13.31 0.02
CA GLN A 382 4.51 -12.47 -1.11
C GLN A 382 4.81 -13.13 -2.47
N ILE A 383 4.48 -14.40 -2.57
CA ILE A 383 4.59 -15.24 -3.77
C ILE A 383 3.22 -15.86 -4.07
N PRO A 384 2.99 -16.40 -5.27
CA PRO A 384 1.74 -17.11 -5.56
C PRO A 384 1.43 -18.20 -4.52
N PRO A 385 0.17 -18.32 -4.05
CA PRO A 385 -0.21 -19.29 -3.02
C PRO A 385 0.13 -20.74 -3.38
N GLU A 386 0.16 -21.05 -4.65
CA GLU A 386 0.53 -22.37 -5.19
C GLU A 386 1.96 -22.75 -4.81
N LEU A 387 2.82 -21.76 -4.59
CA LEU A 387 4.22 -21.95 -4.21
C LEU A 387 4.46 -22.09 -2.71
N HIS A 388 3.47 -21.79 -1.86
CA HIS A 388 3.64 -21.85 -0.41
C HIS A 388 4.03 -23.25 0.07
N ASN A 389 3.44 -24.30 -0.51
CA ASN A 389 3.79 -25.68 -0.21
C ASN A 389 5.23 -26.04 -0.61
N ALA A 390 5.68 -25.52 -1.73
CA ALA A 390 7.04 -25.75 -2.19
C ALA A 390 8.07 -25.00 -1.34
N LEU A 391 7.74 -23.79 -0.91
CA LEU A 391 8.56 -23.04 0.03
C LEU A 391 8.74 -23.80 1.35
N ALA A 392 7.65 -24.38 1.90
CA ALA A 392 7.73 -25.20 3.10
C ALA A 392 8.56 -26.49 2.91
N GLU A 393 8.49 -27.15 1.73
CA GLU A 393 9.30 -28.34 1.45
C GLU A 393 10.79 -27.99 1.32
N ARG A 394 11.11 -26.86 0.69
CA ARG A 394 12.49 -26.37 0.59
C ARG A 394 13.09 -26.03 1.96
N ALA A 395 12.33 -25.32 2.82
CA ALA A 395 12.76 -25.04 4.17
C ALA A 395 12.94 -26.34 4.98
N ALA A 396 12.02 -27.30 4.85
CA ALA A 396 12.16 -28.61 5.49
C ALA A 396 13.43 -29.34 5.05
N SER A 397 13.76 -29.29 3.78
CA SER A 397 15.00 -29.85 3.22
C SER A 397 16.25 -29.24 3.89
N ARG A 398 16.26 -27.90 4.12
CA ARG A 398 17.35 -27.23 4.84
C ARG A 398 17.49 -27.74 6.29
N VAL A 399 16.37 -27.87 6.97
CA VAL A 399 16.36 -28.40 8.35
C VAL A 399 16.88 -29.84 8.38
N LEU A 400 16.44 -30.73 7.46
CA LEU A 400 16.91 -32.09 7.38
C LEU A 400 18.43 -32.16 7.12
N MET A 401 18.94 -31.31 6.25
CA MET A 401 20.38 -31.19 6.00
C MET A 401 21.13 -30.75 7.27
N ALA A 402 20.59 -29.78 8.00
CA ALA A 402 21.21 -29.27 9.23
C ALA A 402 21.18 -30.27 10.39
N ILE A 403 20.19 -31.16 10.45
CA ILE A 403 20.11 -32.29 11.42
C ILE A 403 21.06 -33.41 11.04
N GLY A 404 21.49 -33.48 9.76
CA GLY A 404 22.30 -34.58 9.24
C GLY A 404 21.48 -35.79 8.76
N ASP A 405 20.16 -35.66 8.62
CA ASP A 405 19.31 -36.69 8.01
C ASP A 405 19.43 -36.65 6.47
N MET A 406 20.48 -37.29 5.99
CA MET A 406 20.78 -37.36 4.56
C MET A 406 19.73 -38.14 3.78
N GLN A 407 19.07 -39.12 4.38
CA GLN A 407 18.02 -39.90 3.73
C GLN A 407 16.75 -39.08 3.56
N GLY A 408 16.29 -38.42 4.60
CA GLY A 408 15.16 -37.48 4.56
C GLY A 408 15.44 -36.33 3.57
N TYR A 409 16.66 -35.79 3.57
CA TYR A 409 17.10 -34.77 2.64
C TYR A 409 16.98 -35.22 1.17
N GLN A 410 17.45 -36.42 0.82
CA GLN A 410 17.35 -36.95 -0.54
C GLN A 410 15.91 -37.12 -1.01
N VAL A 411 15.03 -37.62 -0.13
CA VAL A 411 13.59 -37.75 -0.42
C VAL A 411 12.96 -36.40 -0.62
N SER A 412 13.28 -35.42 0.20
CA SER A 412 12.78 -34.05 0.06
C SER A 412 13.26 -33.39 -1.23
N GLN A 413 14.52 -33.59 -1.63
CA GLN A 413 15.05 -33.08 -2.91
C GLN A 413 14.33 -33.68 -4.12
N ALA A 414 14.00 -34.98 -4.07
CA ALA A 414 13.21 -35.62 -5.14
C ALA A 414 11.81 -34.99 -5.28
N LYS A 415 11.13 -34.72 -4.13
CA LYS A 415 9.83 -34.02 -4.12
C LYS A 415 9.95 -32.59 -4.63
N ILE A 416 11.00 -31.86 -4.26
CA ILE A 416 11.26 -30.50 -4.76
C ILE A 416 11.41 -30.51 -6.26
N ALA A 417 12.15 -31.47 -6.83
CA ALA A 417 12.32 -31.61 -8.27
C ALA A 417 10.99 -31.88 -9.00
N GLU A 418 10.10 -32.69 -8.42
CA GLU A 418 8.75 -32.91 -8.93
C GLU A 418 7.88 -31.64 -8.83
N MET A 419 7.91 -30.97 -7.67
CA MET A 419 7.19 -29.72 -7.46
C MET A 419 7.63 -28.63 -8.44
N ASN A 420 8.91 -28.50 -8.73
CA ASN A 420 9.42 -27.54 -9.70
C ASN A 420 8.81 -27.74 -11.10
N LYS A 421 8.68 -28.97 -11.56
CA LYS A 421 8.02 -29.28 -12.83
C LYS A 421 6.53 -28.88 -12.82
N MET A 422 5.83 -29.10 -11.70
CA MET A 422 4.45 -28.68 -11.56
C MET A 422 4.33 -27.15 -11.50
N GLN A 423 5.29 -26.47 -10.86
CA GLN A 423 5.32 -25.02 -10.74
C GLN A 423 5.46 -24.33 -12.10
N GLU A 424 6.33 -24.82 -12.98
CA GLU A 424 6.47 -24.32 -14.36
C GLU A 424 5.10 -24.35 -15.09
N THR A 425 4.29 -25.37 -14.82
CA THR A 425 2.95 -25.48 -15.42
C THR A 425 1.91 -24.56 -14.72
N LEU A 426 1.99 -24.39 -13.40
CA LEU A 426 1.01 -23.62 -12.62
C LEU A 426 1.27 -22.13 -12.69
N ILE A 427 2.54 -21.73 -12.80
CA ILE A 427 2.97 -20.32 -12.86
C ILE A 427 3.11 -19.86 -14.31
N GLY A 428 2.94 -20.74 -15.30
CA GLY A 428 3.05 -20.42 -16.71
C GLY A 428 2.30 -19.14 -17.12
N SER A 429 2.65 -18.60 -18.24
CA SER A 429 2.18 -17.30 -18.73
C SER A 429 0.67 -17.10 -18.55
N ARG A 430 0.27 -16.01 -17.88
CA ARG A 430 -1.15 -15.65 -17.69
C ARG A 430 -1.89 -15.39 -19.00
N ILE A 431 -1.17 -15.15 -20.07
CA ILE A 431 -1.69 -14.88 -21.40
C ILE A 431 -1.00 -15.86 -22.35
N GLU A 432 -1.71 -16.85 -22.84
CA GLU A 432 -1.22 -17.83 -23.80
C GLU A 432 -0.88 -17.23 -25.18
N SER A 433 -1.31 -16.00 -25.44
CA SER A 433 -0.99 -15.30 -26.67
C SER A 433 0.23 -14.41 -26.48
N SER A 434 1.16 -14.44 -27.43
CA SER A 434 2.25 -13.48 -27.47
C SER A 434 1.68 -12.05 -27.47
N VAL A 435 2.26 -11.18 -26.62
CA VAL A 435 1.93 -9.75 -26.65
C VAL A 435 2.02 -9.27 -28.10
N PRO A 436 0.95 -8.71 -28.68
CA PRO A 436 1.00 -8.25 -30.05
C PRO A 436 2.13 -7.21 -30.15
N LYS A 437 3.18 -7.56 -30.92
CA LYS A 437 4.27 -6.63 -31.18
C LYS A 437 3.66 -5.45 -31.94
N VAL A 438 3.57 -4.31 -31.28
CA VAL A 438 3.22 -3.08 -31.97
C VAL A 438 4.40 -2.74 -32.87
N PHE A 439 4.28 -3.11 -34.13
CA PHE A 439 5.27 -2.69 -35.12
C PHE A 439 5.21 -1.18 -35.24
N ASN A 440 6.27 -0.52 -34.84
CA ASN A 440 6.38 0.92 -35.00
C ASN A 440 6.24 1.24 -36.50
N ARG A 441 5.16 1.95 -36.88
CA ARG A 441 4.91 2.33 -38.28
C ARG A 441 6.09 3.05 -38.93
N TYR A 442 6.94 3.70 -38.14
CA TYR A 442 8.17 4.33 -38.62
C TYR A 442 9.21 3.35 -39.12
N SER A 443 9.29 2.12 -38.60
CA SER A 443 10.22 1.11 -39.09
C SER A 443 9.81 0.56 -40.46
N LEU A 444 8.51 0.43 -40.72
CA LEU A 444 7.96 0.06 -42.04
C LEU A 444 8.23 1.11 -43.09
N LEU A 445 8.11 2.40 -42.75
CA LEU A 445 8.44 3.51 -43.63
C LEU A 445 9.94 3.61 -43.97
N ARG A 446 10.82 3.25 -42.99
CA ARG A 446 12.27 3.20 -43.26
C ARG A 446 12.67 2.01 -44.16
N LEU A 447 12.03 0.87 -44.01
CA LEU A 447 12.26 -0.28 -44.90
C LEU A 447 11.83 0.05 -46.36
N GLY A 448 10.76 0.79 -46.55
CA GLY A 448 10.33 1.29 -47.89
C GLY A 448 11.34 2.22 -48.52
N LYS A 449 11.91 3.15 -47.77
CA LYS A 449 12.91 4.12 -48.29
C LYS A 449 14.26 3.45 -48.64
N SER A 450 14.69 2.39 -47.95
CA SER A 450 15.95 1.73 -48.27
C SER A 450 15.88 0.87 -49.54
N ARG A 451 14.71 0.40 -49.93
CA ARG A 451 14.53 -0.35 -51.18
C ARG A 451 14.51 0.58 -52.43
N PHE A 452 14.11 1.81 -52.25
CA PHE A 452 14.10 2.77 -53.38
C PHE A 452 15.46 3.42 -53.70
N ARG A 453 16.43 3.35 -52.79
CA ARG A 453 17.78 3.91 -53.00
C ARG A 453 18.78 2.96 -53.65
N ARG A 454 18.41 1.73 -54.01
CA ARG A 454 19.31 0.77 -54.68
C ARG A 454 19.00 0.55 -56.15
N ARG A 455 18.31 1.48 -56.80
CA ARG A 455 18.06 1.44 -58.26
C ARG A 455 18.34 2.78 -58.93
N TYR A 456 19.54 3.31 -58.67
CA TYR A 456 20.18 4.24 -59.61
C TYR A 456 21.70 4.12 -59.41
#